data_3e369cc226df82ef92ca7fe7e701a9e3
#
_entry.id   3e369cc226df82ef92ca7fe7e701a9e3
#
_cell.length_a   1.000
_cell.length_b   1.000
_cell.length_c   1.000
_cell.angle_alpha   90.00
_cell.angle_beta   90.00
_cell.angle_gamma   90.00
#
_symmetry.space_group_name_H-M   'P 1'
#
loop_
_entity.id
_entity.type
_entity.pdbx_description
1 polymer ?
#
loop_
_entity_poly.entity_id
_entity_poly.type
_entity_poly.pdbx_seq_one_letter_code
_entity_poly.pdbx_strand_id
1 'polypeptide(L)'
;MTDSAVATPAASTSIDPKRALIAAPVAALCAAAANVAFYFLAKASHAELYGNFAGAGSPLTPLPIAPVIVSSAVPALVAGGLLALLGKFAPGRALLIFEVIAGIVVLASLGLPFVLPETTSIVTKIVLCAMHVIAGAVTVGVLGTMGTKRP
;
A
#
# COMPACT_ATOMS: atom_id res chain seq x y z
N MET A 1 -49.69 -19.08 6.83
CA MET A 1 -48.64 -18.76 7.80
C MET A 1 -47.36 -18.60 7.00
N THR A 2 -47.01 -17.36 6.65
CA THR A 2 -45.79 -17.04 5.91
C THR A 2 -44.73 -16.68 6.94
N ASP A 3 -43.78 -17.59 7.11
CA ASP A 3 -42.64 -17.42 8.00
C ASP A 3 -41.70 -16.36 7.36
N SER A 4 -41.81 -15.13 7.81
CA SER A 4 -40.90 -14.05 7.40
C SER A 4 -39.56 -14.28 8.06
N ALA A 5 -38.64 -14.91 7.33
CA ALA A 5 -37.24 -15.00 7.74
C ALA A 5 -36.68 -13.59 7.97
N VAL A 6 -36.57 -13.20 9.21
CA VAL A 6 -35.88 -11.96 9.61
C VAL A 6 -34.42 -12.13 9.25
N ALA A 7 -34.00 -11.43 8.17
CA ALA A 7 -32.59 -11.37 7.78
C ALA A 7 -31.78 -10.82 8.96
N THR A 8 -30.90 -11.64 9.54
CA THR A 8 -29.96 -11.21 10.57
C THR A 8 -29.07 -10.11 9.98
N PRO A 9 -28.99 -8.91 10.61
CA PRO A 9 -28.12 -7.85 10.09
C PRO A 9 -26.68 -8.37 10.02
N ALA A 10 -26.04 -8.22 8.88
CA ALA A 10 -24.65 -8.56 8.73
C ALA A 10 -23.82 -7.82 9.81
N ALA A 11 -23.05 -8.56 10.59
CA ALA A 11 -22.24 -8.01 11.66
C ALA A 11 -21.34 -6.92 11.07
N SER A 12 -21.54 -5.67 11.49
CA SER A 12 -20.73 -4.55 11.00
C SER A 12 -19.30 -4.72 11.49
N THR A 13 -18.37 -4.87 10.55
CA THR A 13 -16.95 -4.97 10.84
C THR A 13 -16.48 -3.64 11.43
N SER A 14 -16.19 -3.60 12.72
CA SER A 14 -15.72 -2.38 13.38
C SER A 14 -14.19 -2.38 13.49
N ILE A 15 -13.59 -1.22 13.26
CA ILE A 15 -12.15 -1.01 13.43
C ILE A 15 -11.84 -0.67 14.89
N ASP A 16 -10.78 -1.30 15.42
CA ASP A 16 -10.20 -0.93 16.71
C ASP A 16 -9.00 0.00 16.46
N PRO A 17 -9.05 1.28 16.88
CA PRO A 17 -7.96 2.22 16.64
C PRO A 17 -6.60 1.77 17.21
N LYS A 18 -6.58 1.11 18.37
CA LYS A 18 -5.33 0.60 18.94
C LYS A 18 -4.74 -0.53 18.10
N ARG A 19 -5.57 -1.45 17.63
CA ARG A 19 -5.15 -2.53 16.74
C ARG A 19 -4.64 -2.00 15.40
N ALA A 20 -5.31 -0.99 14.82
CA ALA A 20 -4.85 -0.35 13.59
C ALA A 20 -3.45 0.27 13.75
N LEU A 21 -3.17 0.94 14.89
CA LEU A 21 -1.84 1.48 15.18
C LEU A 21 -0.78 0.38 15.39
N ILE A 22 -1.14 -0.74 16.03
CA ILE A 22 -0.22 -1.88 16.20
C ILE A 22 0.01 -2.58 14.84
N ALA A 23 -1.00 -2.64 13.99
CA ALA A 23 -0.90 -3.25 12.67
C ALA A 23 -0.04 -2.40 11.68
N ALA A 24 0.07 -1.08 11.91
CA ALA A 24 0.80 -0.18 11.02
C ALA A 24 2.27 -0.57 10.79
N PRO A 25 3.10 -0.81 11.84
CA PRO A 25 4.48 -1.27 11.62
C PRO A 25 4.55 -2.66 10.97
N VAL A 26 3.61 -3.55 11.24
CA VAL A 26 3.53 -4.86 10.58
C VAL A 26 3.25 -4.68 9.08
N ALA A 27 2.28 -3.82 8.74
CA ALA A 27 1.97 -3.50 7.34
C ALA A 27 3.18 -2.88 6.62
N ALA A 28 3.90 -1.96 7.30
CA ALA A 28 5.09 -1.33 6.77
C ALA A 28 6.21 -2.36 6.48
N LEU A 29 6.46 -3.26 7.40
CA LEU A 29 7.45 -4.34 7.22
C LEU A 29 7.04 -5.30 6.10
N CYS A 30 5.78 -5.72 6.06
CA CYS A 30 5.28 -6.61 5.02
C CYS A 30 5.32 -5.96 3.63
N ALA A 31 4.93 -4.68 3.50
CA ALA A 31 4.98 -3.96 2.24
C ALA A 31 6.42 -3.76 1.76
N ALA A 32 7.33 -3.38 2.66
CA ALA A 32 8.75 -3.24 2.33
C ALA A 32 9.36 -4.59 1.92
N ALA A 33 9.10 -5.67 2.67
CA ALA A 33 9.60 -7.01 2.36
C ALA A 33 9.07 -7.53 1.02
N ALA A 34 7.78 -7.34 0.72
CA ALA A 34 7.19 -7.73 -0.55
C ALA A 34 7.83 -6.98 -1.74
N ASN A 35 8.05 -5.68 -1.60
CA ASN A 35 8.69 -4.89 -2.65
C ASN A 35 10.19 -5.19 -2.81
N VAL A 36 10.89 -5.48 -1.71
CA VAL A 36 12.29 -5.95 -1.77
C VAL A 36 12.38 -7.31 -2.50
N ALA A 37 11.49 -8.24 -2.17
CA ALA A 37 11.42 -9.52 -2.88
C ALA A 37 11.12 -9.32 -4.38
N PHE A 38 10.16 -8.47 -4.71
CA PHE A 38 9.83 -8.14 -6.09
C PHE A 38 10.98 -7.44 -6.83
N TYR A 39 11.71 -6.54 -6.16
CA TYR A 39 12.92 -5.91 -6.68
C TYR A 39 13.98 -6.95 -7.09
N PHE A 40 14.27 -7.92 -6.22
CA PHE A 40 15.25 -8.96 -6.53
C PHE A 40 14.75 -9.91 -7.62
N LEU A 41 13.45 -10.21 -7.65
CA LEU A 41 12.85 -11.00 -8.73
C LEU A 41 13.00 -10.29 -10.08
N ALA A 42 12.72 -8.99 -10.15
CA ALA A 42 12.90 -8.18 -11.35
C ALA A 42 14.37 -8.16 -11.80
N LYS A 43 15.30 -8.03 -10.86
CA LYS A 43 16.75 -8.13 -11.17
C LYS A 43 17.16 -9.52 -11.66
N ALA A 44 16.64 -10.58 -11.06
CA ALA A 44 16.92 -11.95 -11.48
C ALA A 44 16.37 -12.27 -12.89
N SER A 45 15.29 -11.60 -13.29
CA SER A 45 14.76 -11.69 -14.66
C SER A 45 15.49 -10.78 -15.67
N HIS A 46 16.68 -10.27 -15.33
CA HIS A 46 17.49 -9.37 -16.15
C HIS A 46 16.80 -8.05 -16.50
N ALA A 47 15.83 -7.58 -15.71
CA ALA A 47 15.24 -6.27 -15.90
C ALA A 47 16.28 -5.16 -15.66
N GLU A 48 16.46 -4.31 -16.65
CA GLU A 48 17.37 -3.16 -16.58
C GLU A 48 16.73 -2.04 -15.75
N LEU A 49 16.97 -2.07 -14.43
CA LEU A 49 16.43 -1.10 -13.49
C LEU A 49 17.35 0.09 -13.32
N TYR A 50 17.40 0.97 -14.33
CA TYR A 50 18.24 2.15 -14.36
C TYR A 50 17.42 3.43 -14.52
N GLY A 51 17.90 4.52 -13.91
CA GLY A 51 17.27 5.83 -14.03
C GLY A 51 18.08 6.95 -13.39
N ASN A 52 17.59 8.18 -13.54
CA ASN A 52 18.15 9.38 -12.91
C ASN A 52 17.41 9.65 -11.59
N PHE A 53 17.70 8.89 -10.55
CA PHE A 53 16.98 8.96 -9.26
C PHE A 53 17.37 10.17 -8.41
N ALA A 54 18.46 10.86 -8.73
CA ALA A 54 18.88 12.10 -8.05
C ALA A 54 18.38 13.38 -8.74
N GLY A 55 17.52 13.24 -9.76
CA GLY A 55 16.92 14.35 -10.49
C GLY A 55 17.44 14.51 -11.94
N ALA A 56 16.85 15.44 -12.68
CA ALA A 56 17.21 15.70 -14.06
C ALA A 56 18.69 16.09 -14.17
N GLY A 57 19.40 15.50 -15.15
CA GLY A 57 20.83 15.74 -15.36
C GLY A 57 21.78 14.91 -14.47
N SER A 58 21.26 14.14 -13.50
CA SER A 58 22.09 13.19 -12.77
C SER A 58 22.49 12.01 -13.65
N PRO A 59 23.60 11.31 -13.33
CA PRO A 59 23.98 10.12 -14.07
C PRO A 59 22.95 9.01 -13.92
N LEU A 60 22.85 8.15 -14.95
CA LEU A 60 22.07 6.93 -14.90
C LEU A 60 22.68 5.98 -13.85
N THR A 61 21.90 5.59 -12.88
CA THR A 61 22.32 4.67 -11.82
C THR A 61 21.32 3.52 -11.68
N PRO A 62 21.75 2.35 -11.17
CA PRO A 62 20.81 1.31 -10.80
C PRO A 62 19.79 1.81 -9.77
N LEU A 63 18.55 1.30 -9.83
CA LEU A 63 17.51 1.64 -8.85
C LEU A 63 18.01 1.32 -7.43
N PRO A 64 18.14 2.33 -6.55
CA PRO A 64 18.62 2.11 -5.18
C PRO A 64 17.54 1.40 -4.35
N ILE A 65 17.96 0.44 -3.52
CA ILE A 65 17.02 -0.35 -2.69
C ILE A 65 16.46 0.47 -1.51
N ALA A 66 17.23 1.41 -0.97
CA ALA A 66 16.81 2.19 0.19
C ALA A 66 15.54 3.03 -0.08
N PRO A 67 15.41 3.78 -1.18
CA PRO A 67 14.14 4.40 -1.56
C PRO A 67 12.98 3.41 -1.71
N VAL A 68 13.20 2.19 -2.23
CA VAL A 68 12.16 1.17 -2.34
C VAL A 68 11.60 0.81 -0.97
N ILE A 69 12.48 0.59 0.01
CA ILE A 69 12.09 0.27 1.39
C ILE A 69 11.31 1.45 2.01
N VAL A 70 11.87 2.65 1.94
CA VAL A 70 11.29 3.84 2.58
C VAL A 70 9.95 4.21 1.96
N SER A 71 9.85 4.21 0.63
CA SER A 71 8.61 4.54 -0.08
C SER A 71 7.50 3.50 0.10
N SER A 72 7.83 2.28 0.49
CA SER A 72 6.87 1.24 0.87
C SER A 72 6.43 1.36 2.33
N ALA A 73 7.38 1.58 3.24
CA ALA A 73 7.12 1.58 4.68
C ALA A 73 6.40 2.85 5.16
N VAL A 74 6.83 4.03 4.72
CA VAL A 74 6.26 5.30 5.21
C VAL A 74 4.78 5.44 4.88
N PRO A 75 4.31 5.22 3.64
CA PRO A 75 2.88 5.28 3.35
C PRO A 75 2.05 4.26 4.14
N ALA A 76 2.59 3.06 4.41
CA ALA A 76 1.90 2.05 5.19
C ALA A 76 1.72 2.47 6.67
N LEU A 77 2.71 3.14 7.27
CA LEU A 77 2.57 3.73 8.61
C LEU A 77 1.51 4.82 8.64
N VAL A 78 1.51 5.71 7.64
CA VAL A 78 0.50 6.78 7.51
C VAL A 78 -0.90 6.17 7.32
N ALA A 79 -1.02 5.13 6.51
CA ALA A 79 -2.28 4.41 6.29
C ALA A 79 -2.83 3.79 7.59
N GLY A 80 -1.96 3.24 8.44
CA GLY A 80 -2.37 2.74 9.75
C GLY A 80 -2.88 3.84 10.69
N GLY A 81 -2.24 5.01 10.69
CA GLY A 81 -2.71 6.19 11.39
C GLY A 81 -4.08 6.66 10.88
N LEU A 82 -4.27 6.72 9.57
CA LEU A 82 -5.55 7.05 8.93
C LEU A 82 -6.65 6.07 9.33
N LEU A 83 -6.39 4.76 9.26
CA LEU A 83 -7.36 3.74 9.65
C LEU A 83 -7.75 3.87 11.14
N ALA A 84 -6.78 4.17 12.02
CA ALA A 84 -7.06 4.42 13.44
C ALA A 84 -7.96 5.64 13.66
N LEU A 85 -7.72 6.74 12.93
CA LEU A 85 -8.57 7.93 12.96
C LEU A 85 -9.98 7.63 12.46
N LEU A 86 -10.11 6.93 11.34
CA LEU A 86 -11.40 6.51 10.80
C LEU A 86 -12.15 5.60 11.76
N GLY A 87 -11.45 4.67 12.42
CA GLY A 87 -12.02 3.81 13.45
C GLY A 87 -12.59 4.59 14.64
N LYS A 88 -11.99 5.74 14.97
CA LYS A 88 -12.46 6.63 16.03
C LYS A 88 -13.66 7.49 15.60
N PHE A 89 -13.64 8.07 14.40
CA PHE A 89 -14.61 9.08 13.98
C PHE A 89 -15.74 8.53 13.09
N ALA A 90 -15.55 7.37 12.44
CA ALA A 90 -16.53 6.74 11.55
C ALA A 90 -16.59 5.20 11.75
N PRO A 91 -16.80 4.69 12.99
CA PRO A 91 -16.57 3.28 13.32
C PRO A 91 -17.34 2.29 12.44
N GLY A 92 -18.57 2.64 12.01
CA GLY A 92 -19.41 1.76 11.16
C GLY A 92 -19.02 1.72 9.69
N ARG A 93 -18.18 2.64 9.21
CA ARG A 93 -17.77 2.76 7.80
C ARG A 93 -16.25 2.91 7.61
N ALA A 94 -15.49 2.82 8.70
CA ALA A 94 -14.06 3.08 8.71
C ALA A 94 -13.30 2.27 7.65
N LEU A 95 -13.56 0.97 7.57
CA LEU A 95 -12.87 0.08 6.62
C LEU A 95 -13.20 0.46 5.17
N LEU A 96 -14.49 0.65 4.85
CA LEU A 96 -14.90 1.04 3.50
C LEU A 96 -14.27 2.36 3.06
N ILE A 97 -14.33 3.39 3.92
CA ILE A 97 -13.73 4.71 3.63
C ILE A 97 -12.22 4.56 3.43
N PHE A 98 -11.56 3.77 4.27
CA PHE A 98 -10.14 3.49 4.18
C PHE A 98 -9.77 2.82 2.86
N GLU A 99 -10.49 1.77 2.45
CA GLU A 99 -10.25 1.04 1.20
C GLU A 99 -10.43 1.95 -0.03
N VAL A 100 -11.46 2.80 -0.02
CA VAL A 100 -11.70 3.76 -1.11
C VAL A 100 -10.55 4.78 -1.19
N ILE A 101 -10.13 5.36 -0.06
CA ILE A 101 -9.02 6.31 -0.03
C ILE A 101 -7.72 5.61 -0.47
N ALA A 102 -7.44 4.42 0.03
CA ALA A 102 -6.26 3.65 -0.35
C ALA A 102 -6.24 3.34 -1.85
N GLY A 103 -7.38 2.94 -2.43
CA GLY A 103 -7.51 2.72 -3.86
C GLY A 103 -7.22 3.98 -4.69
N ILE A 104 -7.78 5.13 -4.29
CA ILE A 104 -7.51 6.41 -4.95
C ILE A 104 -6.04 6.79 -4.86
N VAL A 105 -5.42 6.63 -3.67
CA VAL A 105 -4.00 6.94 -3.47
C VAL A 105 -3.11 6.03 -4.31
N VAL A 106 -3.39 4.73 -4.37
CA VAL A 106 -2.64 3.79 -5.23
C VAL A 106 -2.76 4.22 -6.68
N LEU A 107 -3.96 4.45 -7.19
CA LEU A 107 -4.16 4.87 -8.58
C LEU A 107 -3.42 6.18 -8.90
N ALA A 108 -3.53 7.19 -8.04
CA ALA A 108 -2.83 8.46 -8.21
C ALA A 108 -1.31 8.28 -8.20
N SER A 109 -0.80 7.37 -7.34
CA SER A 109 0.64 7.09 -7.22
C SER A 109 1.24 6.41 -8.46
N LEU A 110 0.43 5.76 -9.30
CA LEU A 110 0.91 5.16 -10.56
C LEU A 110 1.42 6.20 -11.56
N GLY A 111 1.04 7.46 -11.41
CA GLY A 111 1.57 8.56 -12.22
C GLY A 111 3.02 8.95 -11.84
N LEU A 112 3.44 8.71 -10.58
CA LEU A 112 4.74 9.16 -10.08
C LEU A 112 5.95 8.60 -10.85
N PRO A 113 6.01 7.31 -11.22
CA PRO A 113 7.10 6.79 -12.03
C PRO A 113 7.25 7.47 -13.40
N PHE A 114 6.16 8.03 -13.94
CA PHE A 114 6.19 8.70 -15.24
C PHE A 114 6.66 10.16 -15.18
N VAL A 115 6.75 10.74 -13.98
CA VAL A 115 7.37 12.07 -13.73
C VAL A 115 8.90 11.96 -13.68
N LEU A 116 9.46 10.76 -13.54
CA LEU A 116 10.91 10.54 -13.64
C LEU A 116 11.42 10.97 -15.03
N PRO A 117 12.69 11.43 -15.14
CA PRO A 117 13.28 11.86 -16.41
C PRO A 117 13.08 10.84 -17.52
N GLU A 118 12.99 11.32 -18.77
CA GLU A 118 12.80 10.46 -19.95
C GLU A 118 13.91 9.42 -20.14
N THR A 119 15.10 9.73 -19.65
CA THR A 119 16.25 8.82 -19.61
C THR A 119 16.06 7.61 -18.70
N THR A 120 15.07 7.65 -17.79
CA THR A 120 14.71 6.47 -16.98
C THR A 120 13.99 5.43 -17.84
N SER A 121 14.49 4.19 -17.82
CA SER A 121 13.94 3.13 -18.67
C SER A 121 12.46 2.90 -18.42
N ILE A 122 11.70 2.57 -19.46
CA ILE A 122 10.28 2.24 -19.35
C ILE A 122 10.07 0.99 -18.46
N VAL A 123 11.00 0.05 -18.49
CA VAL A 123 10.98 -1.14 -17.63
C VAL A 123 11.04 -0.74 -16.16
N THR A 124 11.92 0.20 -15.79
CA THR A 124 11.99 0.75 -14.44
C THR A 124 10.66 1.38 -14.03
N LYS A 125 10.05 2.19 -14.90
CA LYS A 125 8.77 2.84 -14.61
C LYS A 125 7.65 1.83 -14.38
N ILE A 126 7.57 0.78 -15.21
CA ILE A 126 6.58 -0.30 -15.05
C ILE A 126 6.81 -1.08 -13.74
N VAL A 127 8.06 -1.41 -13.42
CA VAL A 127 8.39 -2.11 -12.16
C VAL A 127 8.03 -1.24 -10.96
N LEU A 128 8.29 0.06 -11.00
CA LEU A 128 7.86 0.97 -9.94
C LEU A 128 6.33 1.05 -9.80
N CYS A 129 5.58 1.08 -10.90
CA CYS A 129 4.11 0.99 -10.85
C CYS A 129 3.65 -0.31 -10.18
N ALA A 130 4.22 -1.45 -10.55
CA ALA A 130 3.90 -2.73 -9.92
C ALA A 130 4.19 -2.71 -8.40
N MET A 131 5.32 -2.10 -7.99
CA MET A 131 5.66 -1.93 -6.58
C MET A 131 4.63 -1.07 -5.81
N HIS A 132 4.06 -0.03 -6.44
CA HIS A 132 2.99 0.77 -5.81
C HIS A 132 1.73 -0.08 -5.57
N VAL A 133 1.35 -0.90 -6.56
CA VAL A 133 0.20 -1.80 -6.41
C VAL A 133 0.46 -2.85 -5.32
N ILE A 134 1.64 -3.48 -5.30
CA ILE A 134 2.03 -4.48 -4.30
C ILE A 134 1.99 -3.85 -2.90
N ALA A 135 2.65 -2.70 -2.70
CA ALA A 135 2.67 -2.02 -1.41
C ALA A 135 1.25 -1.66 -0.93
N GLY A 136 0.42 -1.13 -1.83
CA GLY A 136 -0.98 -0.79 -1.52
C GLY A 136 -1.80 -2.01 -1.13
N ALA A 137 -1.76 -3.09 -1.93
CA ALA A 137 -2.50 -4.32 -1.67
C ALA A 137 -2.09 -4.97 -0.34
N VAL A 138 -0.78 -5.08 -0.07
CA VAL A 138 -0.26 -5.62 1.20
C VAL A 138 -0.68 -4.75 2.39
N THR A 139 -0.56 -3.42 2.26
CA THR A 139 -0.95 -2.48 3.32
C THR A 139 -2.43 -2.61 3.66
N VAL A 140 -3.31 -2.57 2.65
CA VAL A 140 -4.77 -2.71 2.85
C VAL A 140 -5.11 -4.08 3.45
N GLY A 141 -4.52 -5.15 2.94
CA GLY A 141 -4.75 -6.51 3.44
C GLY A 141 -4.35 -6.67 4.90
N VAL A 142 -3.16 -6.22 5.28
CA VAL A 142 -2.68 -6.34 6.68
C VAL A 142 -3.49 -5.46 7.61
N LEU A 143 -3.71 -4.18 7.26
CA LEU A 143 -4.47 -3.26 8.11
C LEU A 143 -5.94 -3.66 8.23
N GLY A 144 -6.56 -4.12 7.13
CA GLY A 144 -7.95 -4.58 7.13
C GLY A 144 -8.15 -5.83 8.00
N THR A 145 -7.20 -6.76 8.00
CA THR A 145 -7.30 -8.00 8.79
C THR A 145 -6.92 -7.81 10.26
N MET A 146 -5.84 -7.08 10.54
CA MET A 146 -5.33 -6.91 11.91
C MET A 146 -6.00 -5.75 12.66
N GLY A 147 -6.48 -4.71 11.94
CA GLY A 147 -7.12 -3.54 12.54
C GLY A 147 -8.57 -3.76 12.95
N THR A 148 -9.22 -4.86 12.50
CA THR A 148 -10.60 -5.18 12.84
C THR A 148 -10.73 -5.74 14.25
N LYS A 149 -11.87 -5.45 14.91
CA LYS A 149 -12.27 -6.15 16.14
C LYS A 149 -12.57 -7.61 15.79
N ARG A 150 -11.95 -8.53 16.52
CA ARG A 150 -12.41 -9.93 16.50
C ARG A 150 -13.71 -10.03 17.29
N PRO A 151 -14.69 -10.83 16.80
CA PRO A 151 -15.91 -11.11 17.55
C PRO A 151 -15.60 -11.78 18.89
#